data_f155a419753a13c6787bd852f456d543
#
_entry.id   f155a419753a13c6787bd852f456d543
#
_cell.length_a   1.000
_cell.length_b   1.000
_cell.length_c   1.000
_cell.angle_alpha   90.00
_cell.angle_beta   90.00
_cell.angle_gamma   90.00
#
_symmetry.space_group_name_H-M   'P 1'
#
loop_
_entity.id
_entity.type
_entity.pdbx_description
1 polymer ?
#
loop_
_entity_poly.entity_id
_entity_poly.type
_entity_poly.pdbx_seq_one_letter_code
_entity_poly.pdbx_strand_id
1 'polypeptide(L)'
;MTEKAAVGRDAFDRVILPVYSPAKFIPVKGKGSRVWDQQGTEYVDFAGGIAVTALGHCHPALVEALHKQGETLWHVSNVFTNEPALRLAQKLIDATFADRVFFANSGAEANEAAFKLARYYSSAKHSPYKSKIIAFHNGFHGRTLFTVSVGGQPKYSDGFGPKPADIVHVPFNDLDAVKAVIDDHTCAIVVEPIQGEGGVTPATQAFLHGLRELCDANKALLVFDEVQSGMGRSGKLFSYMHYGVTPDILTTAKALGGGFPVSAMITTEEVASVMAPGKHGTTYGGNPLACAVAEAALDVINTPEVLAGIEERRNAFIQALEAINAKYHVFSEFRGQGLLIGAELADKYKNRAGEFLTASAEFGLMMLVAGTNVLRFAPSLVIDFADISEGMARFEKAVKKIVG
;
A
#
# COMPACT_ATOMS: atom_id res chain seq x y z
N MET A 1 36.32 5.00 23.55
CA MET A 1 35.26 4.54 22.64
C MET A 1 35.79 4.76 21.23
N THR A 2 36.14 3.70 20.52
CA THR A 2 36.54 3.79 19.12
C THR A 2 35.37 4.33 18.30
N GLU A 3 35.57 5.48 17.64
CA GLU A 3 34.61 5.98 16.62
C GLU A 3 34.34 4.82 15.64
N LYS A 4 33.12 4.31 15.65
CA LYS A 4 32.68 3.37 14.62
C LYS A 4 32.75 4.12 13.29
N ALA A 5 33.63 3.67 12.39
CA ALA A 5 33.66 4.19 11.03
C ALA A 5 32.22 4.27 10.46
N ALA A 6 31.85 5.43 9.94
CA ALA A 6 30.51 5.63 9.37
C ALA A 6 30.30 4.61 8.22
N VAL A 7 29.20 3.87 8.27
CA VAL A 7 28.85 2.90 7.22
C VAL A 7 28.49 3.67 5.95
N GLY A 8 29.28 3.53 4.90
CA GLY A 8 29.06 4.20 3.61
C GLY A 8 28.10 3.44 2.71
N ARG A 9 27.65 4.11 1.64
CA ARG A 9 26.74 3.54 0.62
C ARG A 9 27.30 2.29 -0.07
N ASP A 10 28.65 2.21 -0.19
CA ASP A 10 29.36 1.06 -0.75
C ASP A 10 29.20 -0.24 0.08
N ALA A 11 28.91 -0.11 1.37
CA ALA A 11 28.61 -1.26 2.22
C ALA A 11 27.34 -2.00 1.76
N PHE A 12 26.35 -1.30 1.21
CA PHE A 12 25.12 -1.91 0.71
C PHE A 12 25.43 -2.99 -0.34
N ASP A 13 26.27 -2.66 -1.32
CA ASP A 13 26.57 -3.56 -2.44
C ASP A 13 27.37 -4.80 -2.00
N ARG A 14 28.05 -4.72 -0.84
CA ARG A 14 28.81 -5.83 -0.28
C ARG A 14 28.01 -6.77 0.62
N VAL A 15 27.00 -6.25 1.34
CA VAL A 15 26.36 -7.01 2.43
C VAL A 15 24.87 -7.24 2.24
N ILE A 16 24.21 -6.54 1.31
CA ILE A 16 22.79 -6.72 1.03
C ILE A 16 22.61 -7.49 -0.28
N LEU A 17 21.67 -8.45 -0.27
CA LEU A 17 21.32 -9.19 -1.48
C LEU A 17 20.93 -8.20 -2.59
N PRO A 18 21.44 -8.33 -3.83
CA PRO A 18 21.27 -7.33 -4.90
C PRO A 18 19.88 -7.35 -5.54
N VAL A 19 18.85 -7.17 -4.73
CA VAL A 19 17.44 -7.10 -5.17
C VAL A 19 16.88 -5.67 -5.18
N TYR A 20 17.66 -4.70 -4.74
CA TYR A 20 17.30 -3.28 -4.69
C TYR A 20 18.35 -2.40 -5.34
N SER A 21 17.90 -1.27 -5.89
CA SER A 21 18.76 -0.19 -6.39
C SER A 21 18.46 1.10 -5.62
N PRO A 22 18.96 1.25 -4.37
CA PRO A 22 18.66 2.41 -3.55
C PRO A 22 19.36 3.68 -4.05
N ALA A 23 18.83 4.84 -3.63
CA ALA A 23 19.44 6.14 -3.87
C ALA A 23 20.89 6.20 -3.37
N LYS A 24 21.65 7.17 -3.87
CA LYS A 24 23.07 7.33 -3.51
C LYS A 24 23.29 7.89 -2.10
N PHE A 25 22.31 8.53 -1.51
CA PHE A 25 22.36 9.07 -0.14
C PHE A 25 21.77 8.07 0.86
N ILE A 26 22.17 8.19 2.12
CA ILE A 26 21.70 7.35 3.24
C ILE A 26 20.90 8.24 4.20
N PRO A 27 19.57 8.12 4.26
CA PRO A 27 18.76 8.79 5.27
C PRO A 27 19.11 8.31 6.69
N VAL A 28 19.24 9.25 7.64
CA VAL A 28 19.58 8.95 9.04
C VAL A 28 18.64 9.61 10.04
N LYS A 29 17.83 10.56 9.61
CA LYS A 29 16.87 11.27 10.47
C LYS A 29 15.63 11.65 9.66
N GLY A 30 14.46 11.56 10.28
CA GLY A 30 13.20 12.03 9.72
C GLY A 30 12.37 12.76 10.76
N LYS A 31 11.60 13.77 10.33
CA LYS A 31 10.60 14.47 11.13
C LYS A 31 9.52 15.05 10.23
N GLY A 32 8.25 14.69 10.45
CA GLY A 32 7.16 15.11 9.58
C GLY A 32 7.42 14.69 8.14
N SER A 33 7.34 15.61 7.20
CA SER A 33 7.60 15.38 5.77
C SER A 33 9.04 15.65 5.35
N ARG A 34 9.99 15.67 6.30
CA ARG A 34 11.41 15.95 6.01
C ARG A 34 12.33 14.84 6.47
N VAL A 35 13.38 14.61 5.69
CA VAL A 35 14.40 13.59 5.93
C VAL A 35 15.78 14.22 5.76
N TRP A 36 16.75 13.80 6.57
CA TRP A 36 18.15 14.23 6.45
C TRP A 36 19.05 13.03 6.23
N ASP A 37 20.00 13.18 5.35
CA ASP A 37 21.01 12.16 5.08
C ASP A 37 22.24 12.28 6.03
N GLN A 38 23.22 11.38 5.84
CA GLN A 38 24.46 11.37 6.62
C GLN A 38 25.29 12.65 6.48
N GLN A 39 25.14 13.40 5.40
CA GLN A 39 25.85 14.64 5.12
C GLN A 39 25.07 15.86 5.67
N GLY A 40 23.89 15.64 6.24
CA GLY A 40 23.01 16.70 6.73
C GLY A 40 22.16 17.35 5.64
N THR A 41 22.19 16.82 4.42
CA THR A 41 21.31 17.29 3.33
C THR A 41 19.85 17.01 3.67
N GLU A 42 19.01 18.04 3.54
CA GLU A 42 17.60 17.93 3.81
C GLU A 42 16.81 17.61 2.53
N TYR A 43 15.89 16.67 2.66
CA TYR A 43 14.94 16.27 1.60
C TYR A 43 13.50 16.50 2.07
N VAL A 44 12.65 17.02 1.18
CA VAL A 44 11.20 16.93 1.32
C VAL A 44 10.77 15.53 0.86
N ASP A 45 9.95 14.83 1.64
CA ASP A 45 9.54 13.45 1.35
C ASP A 45 8.13 13.39 0.77
N PHE A 46 8.05 13.21 -0.56
CA PHE A 46 6.83 12.87 -1.28
C PHE A 46 6.70 11.37 -1.58
N ALA A 47 7.62 10.55 -1.05
CA ALA A 47 7.61 9.09 -1.21
C ALA A 47 6.86 8.38 -0.07
N GLY A 48 6.96 8.94 1.15
CA GLY A 48 6.33 8.37 2.33
C GLY A 48 6.68 6.90 2.60
N GLY A 49 7.91 6.45 2.23
CA GLY A 49 8.29 5.04 2.37
C GLY A 49 7.43 4.08 1.54
N ILE A 50 6.97 4.50 0.37
CA ILE A 50 5.96 3.82 -0.48
C ILE A 50 4.58 3.82 0.19
N ALA A 51 4.09 5.02 0.51
CA ALA A 51 2.80 5.26 1.18
C ALA A 51 2.68 4.61 2.58
N VAL A 52 3.79 4.44 3.28
CA VAL A 52 3.86 3.82 4.62
C VAL A 52 3.76 4.85 5.74
N THR A 53 4.60 5.89 5.70
CA THR A 53 4.66 6.93 6.73
C THR A 53 3.53 7.94 6.56
N ALA A 54 2.29 7.46 6.72
CA ALA A 54 1.09 8.26 6.46
C ALA A 54 0.97 9.52 7.34
N LEU A 55 1.51 9.47 8.53
CA LEU A 55 1.55 10.63 9.46
C LEU A 55 2.88 11.38 9.44
N GLY A 56 3.76 11.05 8.47
CA GLY A 56 5.12 11.56 8.43
C GLY A 56 6.07 10.81 9.35
N HIS A 57 7.34 11.18 9.29
CA HIS A 57 8.39 10.55 10.08
C HIS A 57 8.30 10.93 11.55
N CYS A 58 8.45 9.95 12.44
CA CYS A 58 8.51 10.13 13.89
C CYS A 58 7.31 10.94 14.44
N HIS A 59 6.09 10.59 13.99
CA HIS A 59 4.89 11.27 14.49
C HIS A 59 4.77 11.09 16.02
N PRO A 60 4.52 12.16 16.79
CA PRO A 60 4.58 12.12 18.26
C PRO A 60 3.70 11.03 18.88
N ALA A 61 2.46 10.87 18.40
CA ALA A 61 1.55 9.84 18.94
C ALA A 61 2.08 8.41 18.73
N LEU A 62 2.73 8.12 17.59
CA LEU A 62 3.29 6.81 17.31
C LEU A 62 4.55 6.56 18.15
N VAL A 63 5.40 7.57 18.31
CA VAL A 63 6.60 7.50 19.15
C VAL A 63 6.22 7.28 20.61
N GLU A 64 5.20 7.99 21.11
CA GLU A 64 4.69 7.83 22.48
C GLU A 64 4.13 6.42 22.70
N ALA A 65 3.28 5.92 21.78
CA ALA A 65 2.73 4.56 21.86
C ALA A 65 3.84 3.50 21.84
N LEU A 66 4.86 3.68 21.00
CA LEU A 66 6.03 2.80 20.92
C LEU A 66 6.79 2.78 22.27
N HIS A 67 7.09 3.95 22.84
CA HIS A 67 7.81 4.04 24.11
C HIS A 67 7.01 3.38 25.25
N LYS A 68 5.76 3.75 25.41
CA LYS A 68 4.90 3.22 26.48
C LYS A 68 4.75 1.70 26.37
N GLN A 69 4.46 1.18 25.19
CA GLN A 69 4.31 -0.27 25.00
C GLN A 69 5.66 -0.98 25.05
N GLY A 70 6.75 -0.31 24.61
CA GLY A 70 8.12 -0.83 24.65
C GLY A 70 8.63 -1.10 26.07
N GLU A 71 8.16 -0.34 27.05
CA GLU A 71 8.45 -0.56 28.48
C GLU A 71 7.53 -1.59 29.15
N THR A 72 6.47 -2.04 28.43
CA THR A 72 5.43 -2.92 29.03
C THR A 72 5.56 -4.35 28.55
N LEU A 73 5.39 -4.60 27.25
CA LEU A 73 5.34 -5.96 26.70
C LEU A 73 5.53 -5.92 25.18
N TRP A 74 6.51 -6.67 24.65
CA TRP A 74 6.83 -6.70 23.23
C TRP A 74 6.12 -7.82 22.48
N HIS A 75 6.13 -9.04 23.05
CA HIS A 75 5.64 -10.24 22.38
C HIS A 75 5.24 -11.32 23.40
N VAL A 76 4.16 -12.05 23.11
CA VAL A 76 3.70 -13.17 23.95
C VAL A 76 3.22 -14.39 23.15
N SER A 77 3.29 -14.36 21.81
CA SER A 77 2.67 -15.39 20.94
C SER A 77 1.13 -15.36 20.92
N ASN A 78 0.55 -15.87 19.85
CA ASN A 78 -0.91 -16.03 19.71
C ASN A 78 -1.48 -17.23 20.48
N VAL A 79 -0.65 -17.95 21.24
CA VAL A 79 -1.11 -18.90 22.26
C VAL A 79 -1.74 -18.16 23.45
N PHE A 80 -1.31 -16.93 23.67
CA PHE A 80 -1.90 -15.99 24.61
C PHE A 80 -2.49 -14.81 23.85
N THR A 81 -3.48 -14.15 24.40
CA THR A 81 -3.98 -12.88 23.84
C THR A 81 -3.32 -11.69 24.53
N ASN A 82 -3.49 -10.50 23.96
CA ASN A 82 -3.00 -9.24 24.52
C ASN A 82 -3.99 -8.09 24.27
N GLU A 83 -4.05 -7.12 25.19
CA GLU A 83 -4.99 -6.02 25.12
C GLU A 83 -4.82 -5.12 23.89
N PRO A 84 -3.60 -4.68 23.47
CA PRO A 84 -3.42 -3.86 22.28
C PRO A 84 -4.01 -4.49 21.02
N ALA A 85 -3.83 -5.80 20.82
CA ALA A 85 -4.41 -6.50 19.67
C ALA A 85 -5.95 -6.51 19.71
N LEU A 86 -6.54 -6.74 20.88
CA LEU A 86 -8.00 -6.73 21.05
C LEU A 86 -8.58 -5.34 20.81
N ARG A 87 -7.97 -4.27 21.35
CA ARG A 87 -8.41 -2.89 21.11
C ARG A 87 -8.31 -2.49 19.65
N LEU A 88 -7.18 -2.76 19.00
CA LEU A 88 -7.00 -2.47 17.56
C LEU A 88 -8.01 -3.25 16.71
N ALA A 89 -8.24 -4.54 17.02
CA ALA A 89 -9.24 -5.34 16.31
C ALA A 89 -10.64 -4.72 16.44
N GLN A 90 -11.05 -4.35 17.65
CA GLN A 90 -12.36 -3.74 17.89
C GLN A 90 -12.50 -2.41 17.12
N LYS A 91 -11.48 -1.54 17.15
CA LYS A 91 -11.50 -0.27 16.42
C LYS A 91 -11.59 -0.46 14.90
N LEU A 92 -10.92 -1.47 14.34
CA LEU A 92 -11.03 -1.81 12.91
C LEU A 92 -12.43 -2.32 12.56
N ILE A 93 -13.05 -3.14 13.42
CA ILE A 93 -14.42 -3.63 13.27
C ILE A 93 -15.40 -2.45 13.33
N ASP A 94 -15.30 -1.60 14.34
CA ASP A 94 -16.19 -0.45 14.52
C ASP A 94 -16.11 0.56 13.36
N ALA A 95 -14.98 0.61 12.67
CA ALA A 95 -14.73 1.56 11.57
C ALA A 95 -15.00 0.97 10.18
N THR A 96 -15.35 -0.31 10.04
CA THR A 96 -15.48 -1.00 8.74
C THR A 96 -16.72 -1.90 8.69
N PHE A 97 -16.83 -2.70 7.62
CA PHE A 97 -17.88 -3.72 7.45
C PHE A 97 -17.59 -5.04 8.19
N ALA A 98 -16.38 -5.18 8.74
CA ALA A 98 -15.86 -6.46 9.19
C ALA A 98 -16.35 -6.85 10.59
N ASP A 99 -16.37 -8.16 10.86
CA ASP A 99 -16.66 -8.75 12.16
C ASP A 99 -15.43 -9.44 12.77
N ARG A 100 -14.42 -9.75 11.95
CA ARG A 100 -13.22 -10.50 12.36
C ARG A 100 -11.96 -9.92 11.75
N VAL A 101 -10.88 -9.98 12.52
CA VAL A 101 -9.55 -9.48 12.15
C VAL A 101 -8.51 -10.59 12.35
N PHE A 102 -7.63 -10.76 11.39
CA PHE A 102 -6.39 -11.53 11.51
C PHE A 102 -5.20 -10.60 11.32
N PHE A 103 -4.33 -10.48 12.33
CA PHE A 103 -3.12 -9.66 12.25
C PHE A 103 -1.93 -10.45 11.71
N ALA A 104 -1.11 -9.77 10.91
CA ALA A 104 0.17 -10.24 10.42
C ALA A 104 1.19 -9.09 10.40
N ASN A 105 2.33 -9.22 9.69
CA ASN A 105 3.42 -8.26 9.78
C ASN A 105 3.63 -7.47 8.50
N SER A 106 3.16 -7.99 7.37
CA SER A 106 3.34 -7.40 6.04
C SER A 106 2.08 -7.55 5.19
N GLY A 107 1.93 -6.68 4.18
CA GLY A 107 0.83 -6.80 3.22
C GLY A 107 0.81 -8.15 2.49
N ALA A 108 1.99 -8.73 2.23
CA ALA A 108 2.08 -10.06 1.65
C ALA A 108 1.46 -11.13 2.55
N GLU A 109 1.72 -11.10 3.87
CA GLU A 109 1.14 -12.05 4.81
C GLU A 109 -0.38 -11.86 4.96
N ALA A 110 -0.87 -10.61 4.95
CA ALA A 110 -2.31 -10.35 4.96
C ALA A 110 -2.99 -10.89 3.70
N ASN A 111 -2.37 -10.71 2.53
CA ASN A 111 -2.87 -11.25 1.26
C ASN A 111 -2.78 -12.79 1.21
N GLU A 112 -1.72 -13.41 1.73
CA GLU A 112 -1.63 -14.88 1.90
C GLU A 112 -2.82 -15.40 2.72
N ALA A 113 -3.12 -14.74 3.85
CA ALA A 113 -4.26 -15.10 4.69
C ALA A 113 -5.59 -14.97 3.93
N ALA A 114 -5.77 -13.86 3.19
CA ALA A 114 -6.97 -13.61 2.39
C ALA A 114 -7.18 -14.67 1.30
N PHE A 115 -6.14 -14.99 0.54
CA PHE A 115 -6.23 -15.99 -0.55
C PHE A 115 -6.45 -17.40 -0.01
N LYS A 116 -5.80 -17.76 1.09
CA LYS A 116 -6.03 -19.02 1.78
C LYS A 116 -7.45 -19.11 2.33
N LEU A 117 -7.95 -18.04 2.97
CA LEU A 117 -9.31 -17.99 3.49
C LEU A 117 -10.33 -18.13 2.34
N ALA A 118 -10.17 -17.41 1.25
CA ALA A 118 -11.08 -17.49 0.10
C ALA A 118 -11.16 -18.90 -0.50
N ARG A 119 -10.02 -19.56 -0.70
CA ARG A 119 -9.97 -20.95 -1.16
C ARG A 119 -10.61 -21.90 -0.16
N TYR A 120 -10.30 -21.74 1.13
CA TYR A 120 -10.82 -22.62 2.16
C TYR A 120 -12.32 -22.44 2.37
N TYR A 121 -12.83 -21.20 2.36
CA TYR A 121 -14.26 -20.88 2.42
C TYR A 121 -15.01 -21.55 1.27
N SER A 122 -14.55 -21.35 0.05
CA SER A 122 -15.19 -21.90 -1.13
C SER A 122 -15.17 -23.45 -1.15
N SER A 123 -14.06 -24.04 -0.70
CA SER A 123 -13.97 -25.50 -0.56
C SER A 123 -14.93 -26.05 0.50
N ALA A 124 -15.06 -25.36 1.64
CA ALA A 124 -15.89 -25.81 2.75
C ALA A 124 -17.40 -25.59 2.51
N LYS A 125 -17.77 -24.49 1.85
CA LYS A 125 -19.18 -24.09 1.68
C LYS A 125 -19.77 -24.52 0.33
N HIS A 126 -18.94 -24.75 -0.69
CA HIS A 126 -19.44 -25.01 -2.04
C HIS A 126 -18.82 -26.28 -2.65
N SER A 127 -17.56 -26.25 -3.06
CA SER A 127 -16.91 -27.37 -3.74
C SER A 127 -15.40 -27.38 -3.53
N PRO A 128 -14.76 -28.54 -3.28
CA PRO A 128 -13.31 -28.65 -3.19
C PRO A 128 -12.57 -28.25 -4.49
N TYR A 129 -13.28 -28.18 -5.61
CA TYR A 129 -12.74 -27.74 -6.91
C TYR A 129 -12.87 -26.23 -7.14
N LYS A 130 -13.48 -25.50 -6.21
CA LYS A 130 -13.68 -24.05 -6.31
C LYS A 130 -12.46 -23.32 -5.72
N SER A 131 -11.37 -23.24 -6.51
CA SER A 131 -10.05 -22.74 -6.07
C SER A 131 -9.49 -21.62 -6.96
N LYS A 132 -10.15 -21.31 -8.11
CA LYS A 132 -9.67 -20.33 -9.06
C LYS A 132 -9.75 -18.92 -8.48
N ILE A 133 -8.64 -18.19 -8.58
CA ILE A 133 -8.54 -16.76 -8.26
C ILE A 133 -8.42 -15.99 -9.57
N ILE A 134 -9.28 -15.00 -9.77
CA ILE A 134 -9.15 -14.01 -10.84
C ILE A 134 -8.46 -12.79 -10.27
N ALA A 135 -7.40 -12.33 -10.92
CA ALA A 135 -6.64 -11.15 -10.58
C ALA A 135 -6.36 -10.31 -11.84
N PHE A 136 -5.67 -9.18 -11.70
CA PHE A 136 -5.56 -8.23 -12.81
C PHE A 136 -4.11 -8.00 -13.21
N HIS A 137 -3.89 -7.82 -14.51
CA HIS A 137 -2.58 -7.38 -15.03
C HIS A 137 -2.13 -6.11 -14.32
N ASN A 138 -0.83 -5.97 -14.11
CA ASN A 138 -0.17 -4.90 -13.36
C ASN A 138 -0.49 -4.84 -11.86
N GLY A 139 -1.31 -5.77 -11.31
CA GLY A 139 -1.56 -5.86 -9.88
C GLY A 139 -0.30 -6.20 -9.08
N PHE A 140 -0.26 -5.76 -7.82
CA PHE A 140 0.83 -6.07 -6.88
C PHE A 140 0.26 -6.45 -5.51
N HIS A 141 0.43 -7.73 -5.13
CA HIS A 141 -0.13 -8.27 -3.88
C HIS A 141 0.91 -8.78 -2.90
N GLY A 142 2.20 -8.66 -3.21
CA GLY A 142 3.32 -9.10 -2.37
C GLY A 142 4.39 -9.89 -3.11
N ARG A 143 5.35 -10.42 -2.35
CA ARG A 143 6.53 -11.13 -2.87
C ARG A 143 6.70 -12.54 -2.36
N THR A 144 5.77 -13.09 -1.57
CA THR A 144 5.71 -14.53 -1.26
C THR A 144 5.26 -15.30 -2.50
N LEU A 145 5.54 -16.59 -2.58
CA LEU A 145 5.29 -17.36 -3.80
C LEU A 145 3.82 -17.30 -4.23
N PHE A 146 2.87 -17.35 -3.30
CA PHE A 146 1.46 -17.24 -3.66
C PHE A 146 1.08 -15.82 -4.05
N THR A 147 1.42 -14.82 -3.23
CA THR A 147 1.04 -13.43 -3.51
C THR A 147 1.68 -12.89 -4.79
N VAL A 148 2.94 -13.25 -5.09
CA VAL A 148 3.60 -12.85 -6.33
C VAL A 148 2.97 -13.53 -7.55
N SER A 149 2.41 -14.73 -7.36
CA SER A 149 1.71 -15.47 -8.41
C SER A 149 0.30 -14.91 -8.69
N VAL A 150 -0.39 -14.36 -7.68
CA VAL A 150 -1.64 -13.61 -7.85
C VAL A 150 -1.37 -12.21 -8.42
N GLY A 151 -0.19 -11.63 -8.14
CA GLY A 151 0.24 -10.38 -8.74
C GLY A 151 0.37 -10.48 -10.27
N GLY A 152 -0.10 -9.44 -10.98
CA GLY A 152 -0.18 -9.43 -12.44
C GLY A 152 1.08 -8.90 -13.16
N GLN A 153 2.26 -9.03 -12.56
CA GLN A 153 3.52 -8.51 -13.10
C GLN A 153 4.55 -9.65 -13.25
N PRO A 154 4.70 -10.24 -14.45
CA PRO A 154 5.59 -11.39 -14.71
C PRO A 154 7.03 -11.18 -14.23
N LYS A 155 7.57 -9.97 -14.36
CA LYS A 155 8.93 -9.62 -13.91
C LYS A 155 9.23 -9.96 -12.44
N TYR A 156 8.19 -10.11 -11.60
CA TYR A 156 8.35 -10.43 -10.18
C TYR A 156 8.15 -11.92 -9.87
N SER A 157 7.46 -12.66 -10.75
CA SER A 157 7.08 -14.05 -10.53
C SER A 157 7.85 -15.06 -11.40
N ASP A 158 8.43 -14.60 -12.53
CA ASP A 158 9.10 -15.51 -13.46
C ASP A 158 10.44 -16.00 -12.88
N GLY A 159 10.74 -17.27 -13.13
CA GLY A 159 11.95 -17.92 -12.63
C GLY A 159 11.84 -18.55 -11.24
N PHE A 160 10.76 -18.32 -10.48
CA PHE A 160 10.55 -18.92 -9.15
C PHE A 160 9.64 -20.16 -9.17
N GLY A 161 9.35 -20.67 -10.34
CA GLY A 161 8.54 -21.76 -10.65
C GLY A 161 8.11 -22.77 -9.98
N PRO A 162 7.30 -23.82 -9.90
CA PRO A 162 5.96 -23.71 -10.47
C PRO A 162 5.07 -22.79 -9.64
N LYS A 163 4.24 -22.00 -10.29
CA LYS A 163 3.26 -21.14 -9.63
C LYS A 163 2.09 -21.98 -9.08
N PRO A 164 1.43 -21.57 -7.97
CA PRO A 164 0.17 -22.19 -7.55
C PRO A 164 -0.83 -22.22 -8.71
N ALA A 165 -1.52 -23.36 -8.86
CA ALA A 165 -2.52 -23.54 -9.91
C ALA A 165 -3.75 -22.62 -9.70
N ASP A 166 -4.57 -22.51 -10.73
CA ASP A 166 -5.87 -21.84 -10.70
C ASP A 166 -5.78 -20.34 -10.41
N ILE A 167 -4.83 -19.66 -11.04
CA ILE A 167 -4.74 -18.18 -11.02
C ILE A 167 -4.87 -17.70 -12.47
N VAL A 168 -5.83 -16.80 -12.70
CA VAL A 168 -6.12 -16.23 -14.02
C VAL A 168 -5.99 -14.72 -13.95
N HIS A 169 -5.24 -14.13 -14.87
CA HIS A 169 -5.09 -12.68 -14.99
C HIS A 169 -5.84 -12.14 -16.19
N VAL A 170 -6.58 -11.04 -15.97
CA VAL A 170 -7.31 -10.31 -17.01
C VAL A 170 -6.96 -8.83 -16.98
N PRO A 171 -7.27 -8.06 -18.05
CA PRO A 171 -7.06 -6.62 -18.03
C PRO A 171 -7.84 -5.92 -16.91
N PHE A 172 -7.21 -4.94 -16.27
CA PHE A 172 -7.83 -4.11 -15.23
C PHE A 172 -8.85 -3.15 -15.87
N ASN A 173 -9.96 -2.88 -15.19
CA ASN A 173 -11.09 -2.09 -15.70
C ASN A 173 -11.82 -2.69 -16.94
N ASP A 174 -11.63 -3.99 -17.22
CA ASP A 174 -12.30 -4.71 -18.28
C ASP A 174 -13.24 -5.78 -17.69
N LEU A 175 -14.52 -5.41 -17.51
CA LEU A 175 -15.52 -6.32 -16.92
C LEU A 175 -15.87 -7.48 -17.86
N ASP A 176 -15.79 -7.28 -19.17
CA ASP A 176 -16.11 -8.34 -20.15
C ASP A 176 -15.01 -9.41 -20.17
N ALA A 177 -13.76 -9.03 -19.96
CA ALA A 177 -12.68 -9.99 -19.76
C ALA A 177 -12.88 -10.84 -18.47
N VAL A 178 -13.42 -10.25 -17.40
CA VAL A 178 -13.79 -10.99 -16.19
C VAL A 178 -14.93 -11.98 -16.46
N LYS A 179 -16.01 -11.52 -17.13
CA LYS A 179 -17.16 -12.37 -17.52
C LYS A 179 -16.75 -13.57 -18.36
N ALA A 180 -15.73 -13.41 -19.21
CA ALA A 180 -15.24 -14.48 -20.08
C ALA A 180 -14.52 -15.61 -19.33
N VAL A 181 -14.03 -15.38 -18.10
CA VAL A 181 -13.20 -16.35 -17.35
C VAL A 181 -13.81 -16.79 -16.02
N ILE A 182 -14.80 -16.05 -15.50
CA ILE A 182 -15.48 -16.42 -14.26
C ILE A 182 -16.39 -17.61 -14.49
N ASP A 183 -16.35 -18.59 -13.55
CA ASP A 183 -17.15 -19.81 -13.59
C ASP A 183 -17.35 -20.39 -12.19
N ASP A 184 -17.95 -21.59 -12.12
CA ASP A 184 -18.25 -22.30 -10.87
C ASP A 184 -17.00 -22.71 -10.08
N HIS A 185 -15.81 -22.69 -10.71
CA HIS A 185 -14.53 -22.97 -10.04
C HIS A 185 -13.89 -21.71 -9.43
N THR A 186 -14.44 -20.52 -9.71
CA THR A 186 -13.90 -19.26 -9.21
C THR A 186 -14.24 -19.06 -7.74
N CYS A 187 -13.23 -19.06 -6.87
CA CYS A 187 -13.39 -18.84 -5.42
C CYS A 187 -13.30 -17.36 -5.03
N ALA A 188 -12.53 -16.55 -5.78
CA ALA A 188 -12.37 -15.14 -5.48
C ALA A 188 -11.97 -14.32 -6.71
N ILE A 189 -12.35 -13.04 -6.67
CA ILE A 189 -11.75 -11.97 -7.47
C ILE A 189 -10.94 -11.08 -6.52
N VAL A 190 -9.66 -10.86 -6.84
CA VAL A 190 -8.73 -10.05 -6.04
C VAL A 190 -8.41 -8.77 -6.80
N VAL A 191 -8.65 -7.62 -6.19
CA VAL A 191 -8.48 -6.32 -6.83
C VAL A 191 -7.91 -5.27 -5.87
N GLU A 192 -6.99 -4.43 -6.37
CA GLU A 192 -6.64 -3.17 -5.74
C GLU A 192 -7.66 -2.10 -6.21
N PRO A 193 -8.36 -1.36 -5.34
CA PRO A 193 -9.20 -0.24 -5.79
C PRO A 193 -8.42 0.83 -6.54
N ILE A 194 -7.11 0.93 -6.25
CA ILE A 194 -6.14 1.73 -7.00
C ILE A 194 -4.88 0.88 -7.16
N GLN A 195 -4.53 0.50 -8.38
CA GLN A 195 -3.26 -0.19 -8.64
C GLN A 195 -2.07 0.74 -8.39
N GLY A 196 -1.50 0.68 -7.20
CA GLY A 196 -0.43 1.60 -6.78
C GLY A 196 0.87 1.41 -7.54
N GLU A 197 1.29 0.17 -7.76
CA GLU A 197 2.51 -0.19 -8.52
C GLU A 197 2.25 -0.28 -10.03
N GLY A 198 0.99 -0.46 -10.42
CA GLY A 198 0.51 -0.52 -11.80
C GLY A 198 0.19 0.86 -12.40
N GLY A 199 0.96 1.90 -12.07
CA GLY A 199 0.82 3.22 -12.66
C GLY A 199 -0.15 4.16 -11.95
N VAL A 200 -0.48 3.90 -10.69
CA VAL A 200 -1.46 4.67 -9.89
C VAL A 200 -2.82 4.74 -10.61
N THR A 201 -3.29 3.61 -11.06
CA THR A 201 -4.52 3.51 -11.89
C THR A 201 -5.73 3.19 -11.01
N PRO A 202 -6.71 4.09 -10.86
CA PRO A 202 -7.94 3.81 -10.12
C PRO A 202 -8.85 2.84 -10.87
N ALA A 203 -9.55 1.99 -10.13
CA ALA A 203 -10.71 1.28 -10.66
C ALA A 203 -11.84 2.25 -10.97
N THR A 204 -12.61 1.96 -12.02
CA THR A 204 -13.86 2.70 -12.25
C THR A 204 -14.95 2.19 -11.31
N GLN A 205 -15.90 3.07 -10.96
CA GLN A 205 -17.03 2.69 -10.12
C GLN A 205 -17.85 1.55 -10.75
N ALA A 206 -18.14 1.65 -12.05
CA ALA A 206 -18.86 0.62 -12.79
C ALA A 206 -18.14 -0.74 -12.77
N PHE A 207 -16.80 -0.73 -12.84
CA PHE A 207 -16.00 -1.96 -12.76
C PHE A 207 -16.14 -2.63 -11.39
N LEU A 208 -15.95 -1.91 -10.29
CA LEU A 208 -16.06 -2.50 -8.95
C LEU A 208 -17.48 -2.99 -8.63
N HIS A 209 -18.52 -2.25 -9.04
CA HIS A 209 -19.90 -2.72 -8.92
C HIS A 209 -20.13 -4.00 -9.73
N GLY A 210 -19.65 -4.05 -10.98
CA GLY A 210 -19.75 -5.25 -11.80
C GLY A 210 -18.99 -6.44 -11.23
N LEU A 211 -17.83 -6.22 -10.59
CA LEU A 211 -17.12 -7.30 -9.89
C LEU A 211 -17.93 -7.85 -8.72
N ARG A 212 -18.60 -6.96 -7.94
CA ARG A 212 -19.47 -7.39 -6.83
C ARG A 212 -20.62 -8.24 -7.36
N GLU A 213 -21.33 -7.78 -8.40
CA GLU A 213 -22.42 -8.53 -9.01
C GLU A 213 -21.98 -9.90 -9.54
N LEU A 214 -20.81 -9.95 -10.20
CA LEU A 214 -20.26 -11.21 -10.69
C LEU A 214 -19.85 -12.16 -9.56
N CYS A 215 -19.27 -11.66 -8.48
CA CYS A 215 -18.94 -12.46 -7.31
C CYS A 215 -20.21 -13.04 -6.67
N ASP A 216 -21.26 -12.24 -6.48
CA ASP A 216 -22.52 -12.67 -5.88
C ASP A 216 -23.20 -13.74 -6.74
N ALA A 217 -23.29 -13.53 -8.05
CA ALA A 217 -23.90 -14.49 -8.98
C ALA A 217 -23.17 -15.84 -9.04
N ASN A 218 -21.85 -15.84 -8.85
CA ASN A 218 -21.00 -17.03 -8.93
C ASN A 218 -20.60 -17.59 -7.55
N LYS A 219 -21.11 -17.03 -6.45
CA LYS A 219 -20.72 -17.42 -5.08
C LYS A 219 -19.19 -17.38 -4.89
N ALA A 220 -18.54 -16.39 -5.48
CA ALA A 220 -17.14 -16.09 -5.32
C ALA A 220 -16.97 -14.94 -4.32
N LEU A 221 -15.83 -14.87 -3.62
CA LEU A 221 -15.55 -13.78 -2.71
C LEU A 221 -14.89 -12.62 -3.46
N LEU A 222 -15.28 -11.39 -3.09
CA LEU A 222 -14.59 -10.18 -3.53
C LEU A 222 -13.53 -9.78 -2.50
N VAL A 223 -12.28 -9.77 -2.90
CA VAL A 223 -11.14 -9.40 -2.04
C VAL A 223 -10.58 -8.06 -2.48
N PHE A 224 -10.61 -7.08 -1.60
CA PHE A 224 -9.95 -5.79 -1.83
C PHE A 224 -8.59 -5.75 -1.14
N ASP A 225 -7.53 -5.62 -1.94
CA ASP A 225 -6.20 -5.29 -1.45
C ASP A 225 -6.10 -3.77 -1.27
N GLU A 226 -6.27 -3.32 -0.05
CA GLU A 226 -6.12 -1.92 0.35
C GLU A 226 -4.83 -1.65 1.12
N VAL A 227 -3.82 -2.46 0.91
CA VAL A 227 -2.50 -2.29 1.53
C VAL A 227 -1.90 -0.93 1.18
N GLN A 228 -2.11 -0.41 -0.02
CA GLN A 228 -1.58 0.89 -0.42
C GLN A 228 -2.64 2.00 -0.44
N SER A 229 -3.89 1.68 -0.79
CA SER A 229 -4.97 2.66 -0.96
C SER A 229 -5.74 2.96 0.32
N GLY A 230 -5.66 2.10 1.32
CA GLY A 230 -6.36 2.22 2.59
C GLY A 230 -5.71 3.19 3.58
N MET A 231 -6.24 3.18 4.80
CA MET A 231 -5.77 3.99 5.92
C MET A 231 -5.66 5.48 5.58
N GLY A 232 -6.74 6.04 5.05
CA GLY A 232 -6.85 7.47 4.75
C GLY A 232 -6.27 7.89 3.40
N ARG A 233 -5.42 7.09 2.77
CA ARG A 233 -4.66 7.47 1.57
C ARG A 233 -5.53 8.03 0.43
N SER A 234 -6.71 7.47 0.22
CA SER A 234 -7.66 7.89 -0.81
C SER A 234 -8.61 9.03 -0.40
N GLY A 235 -8.56 9.51 0.86
CA GLY A 235 -9.47 10.53 1.39
C GLY A 235 -10.66 9.97 2.20
N LYS A 236 -10.82 8.65 2.23
CA LYS A 236 -11.66 7.92 3.18
C LYS A 236 -10.77 6.93 3.94
N LEU A 237 -11.24 6.41 5.07
CA LEU A 237 -10.43 5.45 5.83
C LEU A 237 -9.98 4.26 4.95
N PHE A 238 -10.91 3.73 4.15
CA PHE A 238 -10.61 2.75 3.10
C PHE A 238 -11.26 3.16 1.79
N SER A 239 -10.64 2.79 0.67
CA SER A 239 -11.07 3.19 -0.67
C SER A 239 -12.44 2.63 -1.05
N TYR A 240 -12.82 1.43 -0.56
CA TYR A 240 -14.13 0.84 -0.83
C TYR A 240 -15.29 1.77 -0.44
N MET A 241 -15.07 2.63 0.57
CA MET A 241 -16.07 3.60 1.04
C MET A 241 -16.39 4.70 0.02
N HIS A 242 -15.51 4.94 -0.97
CA HIS A 242 -15.80 5.86 -2.07
C HIS A 242 -16.75 5.26 -3.09
N TYR A 243 -16.63 3.95 -3.31
CA TYR A 243 -17.32 3.26 -4.39
C TYR A 243 -18.68 2.70 -3.98
N GLY A 244 -18.98 2.65 -2.67
CA GLY A 244 -20.20 2.01 -2.16
C GLY A 244 -20.26 0.51 -2.45
N VAL A 245 -19.10 -0.13 -2.61
CA VAL A 245 -18.95 -1.56 -2.86
C VAL A 245 -18.22 -2.19 -1.68
N THR A 246 -18.92 -3.04 -0.93
CA THR A 246 -18.32 -3.73 0.23
C THR A 246 -17.69 -5.05 -0.22
N PRO A 247 -16.39 -5.27 0.03
CA PRO A 247 -15.76 -6.56 -0.22
C PRO A 247 -16.13 -7.58 0.88
N ASP A 248 -15.88 -8.86 0.61
CA ASP A 248 -16.00 -9.93 1.60
C ASP A 248 -14.73 -10.03 2.48
N ILE A 249 -13.58 -9.71 1.90
CA ILE A 249 -12.29 -9.67 2.58
C ILE A 249 -11.56 -8.39 2.16
N LEU A 250 -10.94 -7.72 3.13
CA LEU A 250 -10.07 -6.57 2.88
C LEU A 250 -8.73 -6.78 3.57
N THR A 251 -7.64 -6.42 2.89
CA THR A 251 -6.30 -6.45 3.47
C THR A 251 -5.72 -5.04 3.61
N THR A 252 -5.00 -4.80 4.69
CA THR A 252 -4.36 -3.52 5.00
C THR A 252 -3.01 -3.72 5.66
N ALA A 253 -2.08 -2.79 5.43
CA ALA A 253 -0.74 -2.76 6.01
C ALA A 253 -0.18 -1.32 5.93
N LYS A 254 1.10 -1.15 5.59
CA LYS A 254 1.74 0.16 5.32
C LYS A 254 1.32 1.24 6.32
N ALA A 255 0.38 2.11 5.92
CA ALA A 255 -0.11 3.20 6.74
C ALA A 255 -0.76 2.76 8.07
N LEU A 256 -1.24 1.52 8.16
CA LEU A 256 -1.75 0.96 9.42
C LEU A 256 -0.71 1.01 10.53
N GLY A 257 0.55 0.74 10.21
CA GLY A 257 1.65 0.82 11.18
C GLY A 257 2.41 2.15 11.17
N GLY A 258 2.18 3.01 10.17
CA GLY A 258 2.85 4.32 10.05
C GLY A 258 4.39 4.24 10.01
N GLY A 259 4.95 3.08 9.66
CA GLY A 259 6.38 2.77 9.65
C GLY A 259 6.72 1.53 10.48
N PHE A 260 5.88 1.13 11.43
CA PHE A 260 6.06 -0.12 12.17
C PHE A 260 5.47 -1.31 11.39
N PRO A 261 6.14 -2.48 11.31
CA PRO A 261 5.64 -3.65 10.58
C PRO A 261 4.38 -4.24 11.23
N VAL A 262 3.25 -4.03 10.59
CA VAL A 262 1.95 -4.60 10.97
C VAL A 262 1.03 -4.63 9.77
N SER A 263 0.17 -5.63 9.71
CA SER A 263 -0.89 -5.76 8.71
C SER A 263 -2.11 -6.45 9.28
N ALA A 264 -3.23 -6.33 8.59
CA ALA A 264 -4.45 -7.03 8.95
C ALA A 264 -5.17 -7.52 7.69
N MET A 265 -5.78 -8.69 7.80
CA MET A 265 -6.88 -9.14 6.96
C MET A 265 -8.16 -9.03 7.79
N ILE A 266 -9.16 -8.35 7.26
CA ILE A 266 -10.47 -8.20 7.92
C ILE A 266 -11.56 -8.82 7.04
N THR A 267 -12.59 -9.40 7.67
CA THR A 267 -13.64 -10.13 6.96
C THR A 267 -14.91 -10.22 7.79
N THR A 268 -15.99 -10.68 7.18
CA THR A 268 -17.27 -10.92 7.86
C THR A 268 -17.23 -12.20 8.72
N GLU A 269 -18.16 -12.30 9.68
CA GLU A 269 -18.37 -13.53 10.47
C GLU A 269 -18.68 -14.73 9.59
N GLU A 270 -19.51 -14.53 8.55
CA GLU A 270 -19.87 -15.60 7.62
C GLU A 270 -18.63 -16.22 6.97
N VAL A 271 -17.75 -15.40 6.41
CA VAL A 271 -16.53 -15.87 5.74
C VAL A 271 -15.55 -16.46 6.76
N ALA A 272 -15.40 -15.84 7.93
CA ALA A 272 -14.53 -16.32 8.99
C ALA A 272 -14.97 -17.65 9.61
N SER A 273 -16.28 -17.98 9.57
CA SER A 273 -16.89 -19.13 10.25
C SER A 273 -16.29 -20.50 9.87
N VAL A 274 -15.62 -20.60 8.74
CA VAL A 274 -14.98 -21.85 8.30
C VAL A 274 -13.60 -22.07 8.93
N MET A 275 -13.00 -21.03 9.50
CA MET A 275 -11.68 -21.11 10.11
C MET A 275 -11.72 -21.74 11.50
N ALA A 276 -10.69 -22.50 11.81
CA ALA A 276 -10.52 -23.16 13.10
C ALA A 276 -9.04 -23.09 13.55
N PRO A 277 -8.75 -23.27 14.83
CA PRO A 277 -7.40 -23.31 15.35
C PRO A 277 -6.51 -24.27 14.54
N GLY A 278 -5.29 -23.81 14.18
CA GLY A 278 -4.31 -24.58 13.40
C GLY A 278 -4.44 -24.44 11.87
N LYS A 279 -5.49 -23.82 11.33
CA LYS A 279 -5.67 -23.68 9.87
C LYS A 279 -4.78 -22.60 9.26
N HIS A 280 -4.48 -21.54 10.01
CA HIS A 280 -3.56 -20.49 9.66
C HIS A 280 -2.94 -19.89 10.92
N GLY A 281 -1.81 -19.19 10.79
CA GLY A 281 -1.16 -18.58 11.93
C GLY A 281 0.07 -17.77 11.55
N THR A 282 0.58 -17.04 12.52
CA THR A 282 1.78 -16.21 12.45
C THR A 282 2.43 -16.17 13.82
N THR A 283 3.75 -16.04 13.87
CA THR A 283 4.46 -15.90 15.15
C THR A 283 4.31 -14.49 15.71
N TYR A 284 4.56 -13.46 14.91
CA TYR A 284 4.63 -12.07 15.37
C TYR A 284 3.37 -11.25 15.10
N GLY A 285 2.52 -11.67 14.17
CA GLY A 285 1.28 -10.93 13.86
C GLY A 285 0.39 -10.82 15.10
N GLY A 286 -0.09 -9.61 15.38
CA GLY A 286 -0.86 -9.31 16.58
C GLY A 286 -0.02 -9.09 17.84
N ASN A 287 1.31 -8.91 17.72
CA ASN A 287 2.12 -8.61 18.90
C ASN A 287 1.72 -7.25 19.51
N PRO A 288 1.81 -7.12 20.85
CA PRO A 288 1.33 -5.93 21.56
C PRO A 288 2.02 -4.65 21.12
N LEU A 289 3.31 -4.70 20.79
CA LEU A 289 4.07 -3.51 20.39
C LEU A 289 3.57 -2.95 19.05
N ALA A 290 3.44 -3.81 18.03
CA ALA A 290 2.92 -3.42 16.73
C ALA A 290 1.47 -2.94 16.79
N CYS A 291 0.62 -3.63 17.58
CA CYS A 291 -0.78 -3.27 17.71
C CYS A 291 -0.98 -1.94 18.44
N ALA A 292 -0.18 -1.62 19.45
CA ALA A 292 -0.24 -0.33 20.13
C ALA A 292 0.14 0.84 19.20
N VAL A 293 1.17 0.67 18.37
CA VAL A 293 1.54 1.68 17.38
C VAL A 293 0.47 1.84 16.31
N ALA A 294 -0.09 0.73 15.82
CA ALA A 294 -1.15 0.74 14.81
C ALA A 294 -2.47 1.32 15.37
N GLU A 295 -2.79 1.07 16.64
CA GLU A 295 -3.92 1.70 17.31
C GLU A 295 -3.77 3.22 17.34
N ALA A 296 -2.60 3.74 17.71
CA ALA A 296 -2.32 5.17 17.69
C ALA A 296 -2.35 5.77 16.27
N ALA A 297 -1.89 5.03 15.26
CA ALA A 297 -1.97 5.46 13.86
C ALA A 297 -3.43 5.57 13.40
N LEU A 298 -4.26 4.56 13.69
CA LEU A 298 -5.68 4.55 13.36
C LEU A 298 -6.43 5.70 14.05
N ASP A 299 -6.15 5.95 15.34
CA ASP A 299 -6.79 7.03 16.09
C ASP A 299 -6.53 8.41 15.50
N VAL A 300 -5.34 8.66 14.98
CA VAL A 300 -5.00 9.93 14.33
C VAL A 300 -5.58 10.00 12.92
N ILE A 301 -5.41 8.94 12.12
CA ILE A 301 -5.83 8.94 10.70
C ILE A 301 -7.35 9.00 10.58
N ASN A 302 -8.09 8.26 11.43
CA ASN A 302 -9.55 8.18 11.36
C ASN A 302 -10.23 9.35 12.08
N THR A 303 -9.70 10.56 11.90
CA THR A 303 -10.33 11.80 12.38
C THR A 303 -10.88 12.62 11.21
N PRO A 304 -12.00 13.35 11.42
CA PRO A 304 -12.55 14.23 10.37
C PRO A 304 -11.53 15.23 9.83
N GLU A 305 -10.67 15.78 10.68
CA GLU A 305 -9.65 16.78 10.32
C GLU A 305 -8.62 16.21 9.35
N VAL A 306 -8.13 15.00 9.61
CA VAL A 306 -7.15 14.35 8.74
C VAL A 306 -7.78 13.96 7.42
N LEU A 307 -8.94 13.27 7.46
CA LEU A 307 -9.58 12.75 6.25
C LEU A 307 -10.11 13.88 5.34
N ALA A 308 -10.71 14.95 5.90
CA ALA A 308 -11.18 16.10 5.11
C ALA A 308 -10.01 16.90 4.51
N GLY A 309 -8.90 17.04 5.24
CA GLY A 309 -7.73 17.78 4.76
C GLY A 309 -6.97 17.12 3.61
N ILE A 310 -7.28 15.87 3.25
CA ILE A 310 -6.60 15.15 2.16
C ILE A 310 -6.93 15.76 0.80
N GLU A 311 -8.17 16.12 0.57
CA GLU A 311 -8.60 16.72 -0.71
C GLU A 311 -7.98 18.09 -0.94
N GLU A 312 -7.88 18.92 0.08
CA GLU A 312 -7.22 20.23 -0.02
C GLU A 312 -5.73 20.07 -0.39
N ARG A 313 -5.04 19.13 0.24
CA ARG A 313 -3.64 18.83 -0.06
C ARG A 313 -3.47 18.26 -1.48
N ARG A 314 -4.38 17.36 -1.89
CA ARG A 314 -4.42 16.86 -3.27
C ARG A 314 -4.53 18.02 -4.26
N ASN A 315 -5.46 18.93 -4.04
CA ASN A 315 -5.69 20.08 -4.92
C ASN A 315 -4.43 20.96 -5.03
N ALA A 316 -3.71 21.18 -3.92
CA ALA A 316 -2.44 21.91 -3.95
C ALA A 316 -1.37 21.18 -4.80
N PHE A 317 -1.26 19.86 -4.69
CA PHE A 317 -0.37 19.07 -5.56
C PHE A 317 -0.76 19.17 -7.03
N ILE A 318 -2.04 18.97 -7.36
CA ILE A 318 -2.53 18.99 -8.75
C ILE A 318 -2.31 20.36 -9.36
N GLN A 319 -2.66 21.46 -8.67
CA GLN A 319 -2.43 22.83 -9.16
C GLN A 319 -0.94 23.10 -9.45
N ALA A 320 -0.05 22.64 -8.57
CA ALA A 320 1.39 22.80 -8.78
C ALA A 320 1.90 21.97 -9.96
N LEU A 321 1.43 20.73 -10.12
CA LEU A 321 1.76 19.86 -11.26
C LEU A 321 1.24 20.45 -12.59
N GLU A 322 0.02 20.97 -12.60
CA GLU A 322 -0.56 21.65 -13.76
C GLU A 322 0.24 22.92 -14.14
N ALA A 323 0.66 23.71 -13.15
CA ALA A 323 1.49 24.89 -13.39
C ALA A 323 2.87 24.53 -13.99
N ILE A 324 3.49 23.42 -13.52
CA ILE A 324 4.71 22.89 -14.11
C ILE A 324 4.44 22.39 -15.54
N ASN A 325 3.34 21.67 -15.74
CA ASN A 325 3.00 21.11 -17.06
C ASN A 325 2.69 22.20 -18.09
N ALA A 326 2.06 23.28 -17.69
CA ALA A 326 1.81 24.44 -18.55
C ALA A 326 3.11 25.08 -19.11
N LYS A 327 4.22 25.00 -18.35
CA LYS A 327 5.53 25.53 -18.77
C LYS A 327 6.34 24.54 -19.61
N TYR A 328 6.31 23.26 -19.23
CA TYR A 328 7.28 22.27 -19.72
C TYR A 328 6.68 21.16 -20.57
N HIS A 329 5.36 20.99 -20.57
CA HIS A 329 4.62 19.94 -21.31
C HIS A 329 5.16 18.53 -21.07
N VAL A 330 5.38 18.17 -19.80
CA VAL A 330 6.03 16.92 -19.38
C VAL A 330 5.04 15.80 -19.16
N PHE A 331 3.79 16.13 -18.82
CA PHE A 331 2.78 15.16 -18.44
C PHE A 331 1.64 15.10 -19.45
N SER A 332 1.12 13.89 -19.68
CA SER A 332 -0.09 13.62 -20.43
C SER A 332 -1.34 13.57 -19.56
N GLU A 333 -1.19 13.10 -18.29
CA GLU A 333 -2.31 12.87 -17.41
C GLU A 333 -1.88 12.97 -15.92
N PHE A 334 -2.81 13.43 -15.07
CA PHE A 334 -2.73 13.30 -13.61
C PHE A 334 -3.90 12.44 -13.15
N ARG A 335 -3.62 11.36 -12.40
CA ARG A 335 -4.62 10.41 -11.92
C ARG A 335 -4.39 9.96 -10.48
N GLY A 336 -5.19 9.01 -10.01
CA GLY A 336 -5.17 8.55 -8.62
C GLY A 336 -6.25 9.21 -7.79
N GLN A 337 -6.25 8.97 -6.48
CA GLN A 337 -7.28 9.42 -5.55
C GLN A 337 -6.64 9.83 -4.21
N GLY A 338 -7.13 10.89 -3.60
CA GLY A 338 -6.54 11.45 -2.39
C GLY A 338 -5.05 11.78 -2.58
N LEU A 339 -4.22 11.41 -1.64
CA LEU A 339 -2.76 11.59 -1.71
C LEU A 339 -2.00 10.36 -2.23
N LEU A 340 -2.63 9.61 -3.14
CA LEU A 340 -1.96 8.68 -4.03
C LEU A 340 -2.09 9.25 -5.45
N ILE A 341 -1.08 9.98 -5.89
CA ILE A 341 -1.10 10.77 -7.13
C ILE A 341 -0.10 10.19 -8.12
N GLY A 342 -0.56 9.93 -9.33
CA GLY A 342 0.25 9.55 -10.48
C GLY A 342 0.28 10.66 -11.51
N ALA A 343 1.47 11.04 -11.96
CA ALA A 343 1.68 11.95 -13.08
C ALA A 343 2.32 11.16 -14.22
N GLU A 344 1.55 10.86 -15.27
CA GLU A 344 2.03 10.12 -16.42
C GLU A 344 2.84 11.01 -17.35
N LEU A 345 4.01 10.54 -17.74
CA LEU A 345 4.88 11.27 -18.65
C LEU A 345 4.30 11.30 -20.06
N ALA A 346 4.39 12.45 -20.72
CA ALA A 346 4.06 12.62 -22.13
C ALA A 346 4.98 11.74 -23.00
N ASP A 347 4.53 11.38 -24.20
CA ASP A 347 5.24 10.45 -25.10
C ASP A 347 6.70 10.82 -25.33
N LYS A 348 7.03 12.11 -25.42
CA LYS A 348 8.41 12.62 -25.56
C LYS A 348 9.33 12.15 -24.41
N TYR A 349 8.78 11.87 -23.23
CA TYR A 349 9.52 11.50 -22.02
C TYR A 349 9.26 10.05 -21.58
N LYS A 350 8.63 9.26 -22.43
CA LYS A 350 8.31 7.85 -22.18
C LYS A 350 9.56 7.06 -21.77
N ASN A 351 9.40 6.19 -20.76
CA ASN A 351 10.46 5.37 -20.16
C ASN A 351 11.57 6.16 -19.41
N ARG A 352 11.36 7.44 -19.13
CA ARG A 352 12.35 8.29 -18.44
C ARG A 352 11.99 8.62 -16.99
N ALA A 353 10.99 7.99 -16.39
CA ALA A 353 10.57 8.29 -15.01
C ALA A 353 11.74 8.18 -14.00
N GLY A 354 12.66 7.23 -14.19
CA GLY A 354 13.87 7.09 -13.37
C GLY A 354 14.81 8.29 -13.42
N GLU A 355 14.87 9.01 -14.55
CA GLU A 355 15.69 10.23 -14.67
C GLU A 355 15.09 11.36 -13.81
N PHE A 356 13.76 11.51 -13.82
CA PHE A 356 13.06 12.48 -12.98
C PHE A 356 13.25 12.18 -11.49
N LEU A 357 13.20 10.89 -11.10
CA LEU A 357 13.47 10.45 -9.75
C LEU A 357 14.89 10.85 -9.30
N THR A 358 15.89 10.55 -10.14
CA THR A 358 17.30 10.88 -9.85
C THR A 358 17.52 12.38 -9.76
N ALA A 359 17.01 13.15 -10.72
CA ALA A 359 17.13 14.60 -10.72
C ALA A 359 16.42 15.24 -9.50
N SER A 360 15.25 14.73 -9.11
CA SER A 360 14.54 15.21 -7.93
C SER A 360 15.36 15.06 -6.65
N ALA A 361 16.04 13.93 -6.49
CA ALA A 361 16.92 13.69 -5.36
C ALA A 361 18.09 14.69 -5.28
N GLU A 362 18.65 15.09 -6.43
CA GLU A 362 19.72 16.12 -6.47
C GLU A 362 19.24 17.50 -6.01
N PHE A 363 17.95 17.79 -6.12
CA PHE A 363 17.35 19.02 -5.61
C PHE A 363 16.71 18.86 -4.22
N GLY A 364 16.98 17.75 -3.53
CA GLY A 364 16.49 17.52 -2.17
C GLY A 364 15.02 17.11 -2.11
N LEU A 365 14.52 16.37 -3.10
CA LEU A 365 13.18 15.82 -3.10
C LEU A 365 13.20 14.30 -3.23
N MET A 366 12.56 13.61 -2.30
CA MET A 366 12.29 12.17 -2.37
C MET A 366 10.92 11.94 -3.00
N MET A 367 10.86 11.13 -4.05
CA MET A 367 9.63 10.74 -4.73
C MET A 367 9.73 9.30 -5.24
N LEU A 368 8.69 8.80 -5.87
CA LEU A 368 8.60 7.43 -6.37
C LEU A 368 8.27 7.40 -7.86
N VAL A 369 8.38 6.20 -8.42
CA VAL A 369 7.86 5.88 -9.75
C VAL A 369 6.90 4.69 -9.64
N ALA A 370 5.93 4.61 -10.55
CA ALA A 370 5.05 3.46 -10.74
C ALA A 370 5.19 2.97 -12.18
N GLY A 371 5.99 1.92 -12.37
CA GLY A 371 6.44 1.53 -13.70
C GLY A 371 7.47 2.50 -14.28
N THR A 372 7.57 2.55 -15.62
CA THR A 372 8.59 3.35 -16.31
C THR A 372 8.12 4.74 -16.75
N ASN A 373 6.80 4.99 -16.67
CA ASN A 373 6.19 6.19 -17.26
C ASN A 373 5.46 7.09 -16.25
N VAL A 374 5.30 6.67 -14.99
CA VAL A 374 4.51 7.41 -14.02
C VAL A 374 5.36 7.85 -12.85
N LEU A 375 5.35 9.14 -12.58
CA LEU A 375 5.88 9.69 -11.34
C LEU A 375 4.79 9.58 -10.27
N ARG A 376 5.14 8.98 -9.12
CA ARG A 376 4.19 8.74 -8.03
C ARG A 376 4.51 9.60 -6.82
N PHE A 377 3.48 10.30 -6.32
CA PHE A 377 3.53 11.08 -5.09
C PHE A 377 2.62 10.42 -4.06
N ALA A 378 3.19 10.07 -2.92
CA ALA A 378 2.49 9.44 -1.79
C ALA A 378 2.97 10.05 -0.46
N PRO A 379 2.86 11.39 -0.28
CA PRO A 379 3.36 12.09 0.89
C PRO A 379 2.60 11.71 2.16
N SER A 380 3.03 12.26 3.30
CA SER A 380 2.24 12.21 4.53
C SER A 380 0.83 12.79 4.31
N LEU A 381 -0.19 12.19 4.93
CA LEU A 381 -1.58 12.67 4.88
C LEU A 381 -1.75 14.04 5.56
N VAL A 382 -0.83 14.34 6.46
CA VAL A 382 -0.80 15.58 7.25
C VAL A 382 0.34 16.52 6.82
N ILE A 383 0.84 16.35 5.59
CA ILE A 383 1.89 17.22 5.05
C ILE A 383 1.47 18.68 5.07
N ASP A 384 2.36 19.58 5.51
CA ASP A 384 2.10 21.00 5.53
C ASP A 384 2.11 21.60 4.11
N PHE A 385 1.27 22.62 3.86
CA PHE A 385 1.22 23.29 2.56
C PHE A 385 2.54 23.98 2.20
N ALA A 386 3.31 24.42 3.19
CA ALA A 386 4.66 24.93 2.98
C ALA A 386 5.59 23.85 2.43
N ASP A 387 5.53 22.61 2.95
CA ASP A 387 6.31 21.48 2.45
C ASP A 387 5.86 21.05 1.05
N ILE A 388 4.55 21.13 0.75
CA ILE A 388 4.05 20.90 -0.62
C ILE A 388 4.64 21.93 -1.57
N SER A 389 4.54 23.22 -1.23
CA SER A 389 5.03 24.33 -2.06
C SER A 389 6.54 24.21 -2.31
N GLU A 390 7.32 23.97 -1.26
CA GLU A 390 8.77 23.82 -1.37
C GLU A 390 9.18 22.57 -2.18
N GLY A 391 8.57 21.43 -1.89
CA GLY A 391 8.85 20.19 -2.62
C GLY A 391 8.51 20.30 -4.10
N MET A 392 7.40 20.97 -4.44
CA MET A 392 7.03 21.22 -5.84
C MET A 392 7.97 22.22 -6.53
N ALA A 393 8.49 23.21 -5.81
CA ALA A 393 9.52 24.10 -6.35
C ALA A 393 10.85 23.36 -6.62
N ARG A 394 11.22 22.41 -5.73
CA ARG A 394 12.38 21.51 -5.94
C ARG A 394 12.13 20.58 -7.15
N PHE A 395 10.92 20.07 -7.29
CA PHE A 395 10.51 19.26 -8.43
C PHE A 395 10.58 20.03 -9.75
N GLU A 396 10.12 21.28 -9.79
CA GLU A 396 10.21 22.12 -10.99
C GLU A 396 11.66 22.32 -11.45
N LYS A 397 12.61 22.48 -10.51
CA LYS A 397 14.05 22.54 -10.84
C LYS A 397 14.54 21.24 -11.49
N ALA A 398 14.08 20.07 -10.98
CA ALA A 398 14.41 18.77 -11.57
C ALA A 398 13.83 18.62 -12.98
N VAL A 399 12.58 19.02 -13.18
CA VAL A 399 11.93 19.04 -14.49
C VAL A 399 12.71 19.93 -15.45
N LYS A 400 13.02 21.17 -15.06
CA LYS A 400 13.81 22.11 -15.89
C LYS A 400 15.16 21.51 -16.29
N LYS A 401 15.85 20.81 -15.40
CA LYS A 401 17.13 20.14 -15.69
C LYS A 401 17.01 19.08 -16.77
N ILE A 402 15.87 18.36 -16.82
CA ILE A 402 15.67 17.24 -17.77
C ILE A 402 15.18 17.74 -19.13
N VAL A 403 14.37 18.79 -19.11
CA VAL A 403 13.72 19.33 -20.33
C VAL A 403 14.65 20.26 -21.10
N GLY A 404 15.62 20.88 -20.43
CA GLY A 404 16.62 21.80 -20.98
C GLY A 404 16.16 23.22 -20.87
#